data_835b4a01cdb5b4044f71db7c8ef967c7
#
_entry.id   835b4a01cdb5b4044f71db7c8ef967c7
#
_cell.length_a   1.000
_cell.length_b   1.000
_cell.length_c   1.000
_cell.angle_alpha   90.00
_cell.angle_beta   90.00
_cell.angle_gamma   90.00
#
_symmetry.space_group_name_H-M   'P 1'
#
loop_
_entity.id
_entity.type
_entity.pdbx_description
1 polymer ?
#
loop_
_entity_poly.entity_id
_entity_poly.type
_entity_poly.pdbx_seq_one_letter_code
_entity_poly.pdbx_strand_id
1 'polypeptide(L)'
;MNRTYISGGMIYDGTGGDPFCGDIVINGSKIEEVLPHRTDRFTGTEGPLIHAEGLAVTPGFVDVHRHCDFAALTDPDFGHLERKQGITTVLAGNCG
;
A
#
# COMPACT_ATOMS: atom_id res chain seq x y z
N MET A 1 0.52 3.35 20.21
CA MET A 1 1.33 3.59 19.03
C MET A 1 0.84 2.70 17.90
N ASN A 2 0.42 3.30 16.80
CA ASN A 2 -0.17 2.57 15.68
C ASN A 2 0.84 2.27 14.59
N ARG A 3 1.94 1.61 14.96
CA ARG A 3 2.94 1.22 13.97
C ARG A 3 2.67 -0.16 13.43
N THR A 4 2.82 -0.29 12.11
CA THR A 4 2.81 -1.55 11.39
C THR A 4 4.14 -1.68 10.66
N TYR A 5 4.69 -2.87 10.66
CA TYR A 5 6.00 -3.13 10.07
C TYR A 5 5.87 -4.10 8.92
N ILE A 6 6.56 -3.81 7.81
CA ILE A 6 6.62 -4.70 6.64
C ILE A 6 8.08 -5.07 6.43
N SER A 7 8.36 -6.37 6.41
CA SER A 7 9.74 -6.86 6.38
C SER A 7 10.04 -7.64 5.11
N GLY A 8 11.11 -7.24 4.43
CA GLY A 8 11.77 -8.06 3.42
C GLY A 8 11.11 -8.12 2.07
N GLY A 9 10.16 -7.25 1.77
CA GLY A 9 9.52 -7.21 0.46
C GLY A 9 10.37 -6.55 -0.61
N MET A 10 10.11 -6.87 -1.86
CA MET A 10 10.70 -6.17 -2.99
C MET A 10 9.92 -4.87 -3.20
N ILE A 11 10.53 -3.75 -2.87
CA ILE A 11 9.85 -2.46 -2.85
C ILE A 11 9.97 -1.77 -4.19
N TYR A 12 8.82 -1.42 -4.76
CA TYR A 12 8.67 -0.56 -5.93
C TYR A 12 8.11 0.75 -5.41
N ASP A 13 8.94 1.77 -5.24
CA ASP A 13 8.56 2.97 -4.49
C ASP A 13 7.79 4.02 -5.31
N GLY A 14 7.51 3.72 -6.57
CA GLY A 14 6.75 4.65 -7.42
C GLY A 14 7.58 5.76 -8.05
N THR A 15 8.89 5.80 -7.81
CA THR A 15 9.76 6.86 -8.36
C THR A 15 10.28 6.54 -9.76
N GLY A 16 10.06 5.32 -10.25
CA GLY A 16 10.64 4.84 -11.50
C GLY A 16 12.05 4.27 -11.34
N GLY A 17 12.59 4.29 -10.13
CA GLY A 17 13.89 3.68 -9.84
C GLY A 17 13.79 2.15 -9.72
N ASP A 18 14.94 1.51 -9.60
CA ASP A 18 15.02 0.07 -9.48
C ASP A 18 14.38 -0.41 -8.16
N PRO A 19 13.66 -1.53 -8.18
CA PRO A 19 13.14 -2.10 -6.94
C PRO A 19 14.28 -2.59 -6.05
N PHE A 20 14.02 -2.64 -4.74
CA PHE A 20 15.00 -3.11 -3.78
C PHE A 20 14.33 -3.88 -2.65
N CYS A 21 15.05 -4.82 -2.06
CA CYS A 21 14.56 -5.54 -0.90
C CYS A 21 14.64 -4.63 0.32
N GLY A 22 13.50 -4.37 0.96
CA GLY A 22 13.45 -3.38 2.02
C GLY A 22 12.45 -3.66 3.11
N ASP A 23 12.49 -2.77 4.10
CA ASP A 23 11.60 -2.79 5.25
C ASP A 23 10.87 -1.45 5.33
N ILE A 24 9.61 -1.49 5.77
CA ILE A 24 8.77 -0.29 5.85
C ILE A 24 8.18 -0.18 7.25
N VAL A 25 8.19 1.02 7.78
CA VAL A 25 7.50 1.36 9.03
C VAL A 25 6.35 2.29 8.68
N ILE A 26 5.15 1.87 9.03
CA ILE A 26 3.93 2.66 8.84
C ILE A 26 3.47 3.11 10.23
N ASN A 27 3.26 4.40 10.39
CA ASN A 27 2.74 4.98 11.62
C ASN A 27 1.38 5.60 11.34
N GLY A 28 0.31 4.91 11.78
CA GLY A 28 -1.05 5.33 11.48
C GLY A 28 -1.32 5.35 9.98
N SER A 29 -1.54 6.52 9.42
CA SER A 29 -1.84 6.71 7.99
C SER A 29 -0.62 7.14 7.18
N LYS A 30 0.57 7.13 7.76
CA LYS A 30 1.77 7.65 7.12
C LYS A 30 2.87 6.62 7.04
N ILE A 31 3.62 6.63 5.95
CA ILE A 31 4.85 5.87 5.83
C ILE A 31 5.94 6.65 6.58
N GLU A 32 6.43 6.07 7.67
CA GLU A 32 7.40 6.74 8.53
C GLU A 32 8.83 6.54 8.03
N GLU A 33 9.15 5.29 7.62
CA GLU A 33 10.48 4.95 7.14
C GLU A 33 10.40 3.90 6.04
N VAL A 34 11.32 4.00 5.07
CA VAL A 34 11.58 2.98 4.06
C VAL A 34 13.08 2.72 4.08
N LEU A 35 13.49 1.50 4.39
CA LEU A 35 14.87 1.17 4.71
C LEU A 35 15.32 -0.07 3.92
N PRO A 36 16.62 -0.21 3.66
CA PRO A 36 17.14 -1.48 3.14
C PRO A 36 16.86 -2.61 4.13
N HIS A 37 16.61 -3.81 3.60
CA HIS A 37 16.23 -4.95 4.44
C HIS A 37 17.35 -5.36 5.41
N ARG A 38 16.93 -5.61 6.66
CA ARG A 38 17.78 -6.26 7.69
C ARG A 38 16.93 -7.31 8.38
N THR A 39 17.46 -8.52 8.46
CA THR A 39 16.74 -9.70 8.94
C THR A 39 16.17 -9.54 10.35
N ASP A 40 16.88 -8.86 11.23
CA ASP A 40 16.50 -8.71 12.63
C ASP A 40 15.99 -7.32 12.99
N ARG A 41 15.67 -6.49 11.98
CA ARG A 41 15.33 -5.08 12.21
C ARG A 41 14.16 -4.89 13.16
N PHE A 42 13.14 -5.72 13.04
CA PHE A 42 11.92 -5.58 13.84
C PHE A 42 11.81 -6.57 14.98
N THR A 43 12.91 -7.17 15.38
CA THR A 43 12.97 -8.06 16.54
C THR A 43 12.63 -7.26 17.80
N GLY A 44 11.63 -7.74 18.56
CA GLY A 44 11.23 -7.10 19.80
C GLY A 44 10.36 -5.85 19.64
N THR A 45 9.97 -5.48 18.43
CA THR A 45 9.05 -4.36 18.23
C THR A 45 7.63 -4.78 18.59
N GLU A 46 6.83 -3.81 19.02
CA GLU A 46 5.41 -4.00 19.24
C GLU A 46 4.62 -3.56 18.01
N GLY A 47 3.52 -4.23 17.74
CA GLY A 47 2.65 -3.94 16.63
C GLY A 47 2.69 -5.02 15.57
N PRO A 48 1.76 -4.95 14.59
CA PRO A 48 1.68 -5.95 13.52
C PRO A 48 2.96 -5.97 12.68
N LEU A 49 3.44 -7.17 12.37
CA LEU A 49 4.58 -7.37 11.49
C LEU A 49 4.12 -8.24 10.30
N ILE A 50 4.29 -7.70 9.10
CA ILE A 50 3.97 -8.39 7.86
C ILE A 50 5.27 -8.90 7.24
N HIS A 51 5.39 -10.21 7.08
CA HIS A 51 6.51 -10.83 6.38
C HIS A 51 6.23 -10.83 4.89
N ALA A 52 6.98 -10.04 4.15
CA ALA A 52 6.75 -9.81 2.72
C ALA A 52 7.81 -10.46 1.83
N GLU A 53 8.61 -11.36 2.37
CA GLU A 53 9.63 -12.09 1.60
C GLU A 53 8.98 -12.81 0.41
N GLY A 54 9.54 -12.59 -0.77
CA GLY A 54 9.01 -13.16 -2.00
C GLY A 54 7.82 -12.41 -2.59
N LEU A 55 7.41 -11.32 -1.96
CA LEU A 55 6.28 -10.50 -2.43
C LEU A 55 6.77 -9.14 -2.91
N ALA A 56 6.01 -8.55 -3.83
CA ALA A 56 6.21 -7.17 -4.24
C ALA A 56 5.44 -6.25 -3.29
N VAL A 57 6.06 -5.14 -2.92
CA VAL A 57 5.42 -4.09 -2.11
C VAL A 57 5.38 -2.83 -2.95
N THR A 58 4.19 -2.33 -3.21
CA THR A 58 3.97 -1.17 -4.08
C THR A 58 3.06 -0.17 -3.40
N PRO A 59 3.07 1.11 -3.84
CA PRO A 59 1.98 2.01 -3.49
C PRO A 59 0.65 1.44 -3.99
N GLY A 60 -0.46 1.87 -3.36
CA GLY A 60 -1.77 1.52 -3.88
C GLY A 60 -1.94 2.02 -5.31
N PHE A 61 -2.65 1.25 -6.13
CA PHE A 61 -2.81 1.60 -7.53
C PHE A 61 -3.81 2.72 -7.72
N VAL A 62 -3.57 3.58 -8.71
CA VAL A 62 -4.48 4.66 -9.12
C VAL A 62 -5.13 4.23 -10.43
N ASP A 63 -6.46 4.15 -10.43
CA ASP A 63 -7.22 3.82 -11.63
C ASP A 63 -7.73 5.12 -12.25
N VAL A 64 -7.26 5.43 -13.44
CA VAL A 64 -7.57 6.70 -14.12
C VAL A 64 -8.76 6.60 -15.08
N HIS A 65 -9.38 5.43 -15.21
CA HIS A 65 -10.53 5.22 -16.07
C HIS A 65 -11.54 4.30 -15.40
N ARG A 66 -12.49 4.91 -14.67
CA ARG A 66 -13.55 4.19 -13.95
C ARG A 66 -14.90 4.84 -14.17
N HIS A 67 -15.93 4.00 -14.30
CA HIS A 67 -17.34 4.43 -14.39
C HIS A 67 -17.95 4.35 -13.00
N CYS A 68 -17.57 5.28 -12.12
CA CYS A 68 -17.96 5.21 -10.71
C CYS A 68 -18.51 6.51 -10.15
N ASP A 69 -18.87 7.48 -11.02
CA ASP A 69 -19.24 8.83 -10.59
C ASP A 69 -20.41 8.85 -9.60
N PHE A 70 -21.41 8.01 -9.82
CA PHE A 70 -22.55 7.92 -8.92
C PHE A 70 -22.42 6.85 -7.85
N ALA A 71 -21.57 5.87 -8.06
CA ALA A 71 -21.41 4.75 -7.11
C ALA A 71 -20.95 5.22 -5.74
N ALA A 72 -20.11 6.26 -5.68
CA ALA A 72 -19.64 6.83 -4.42
C ALA A 72 -20.79 7.38 -3.55
N LEU A 73 -21.92 7.78 -4.19
CA LEU A 73 -23.07 8.33 -3.49
C LEU A 73 -24.12 7.27 -3.17
N THR A 74 -24.19 6.19 -3.95
CA THR A 74 -25.31 5.26 -3.92
C THR A 74 -24.95 3.87 -3.41
N ASP A 75 -23.69 3.50 -3.47
CA ASP A 75 -23.23 2.15 -3.08
C ASP A 75 -22.54 2.21 -1.72
N PRO A 76 -23.14 1.60 -0.67
CA PRO A 76 -22.50 1.58 0.66
C PRO A 76 -21.18 0.80 0.68
N ASP A 77 -20.98 -0.10 -0.29
CA ASP A 77 -19.74 -0.89 -0.40
C ASP A 77 -18.75 -0.27 -1.40
N PHE A 78 -18.94 1.00 -1.73
CA PHE A 78 -18.05 1.68 -2.68
C PHE A 78 -16.59 1.54 -2.29
N GLY A 79 -15.77 1.16 -3.26
CA GLY A 79 -14.33 0.97 -3.06
C GLY A 79 -13.92 -0.43 -2.61
N HIS A 80 -14.86 -1.29 -2.25
CA HIS A 80 -14.53 -2.63 -1.74
C HIS A 80 -13.86 -3.50 -2.82
N LEU A 81 -14.40 -3.53 -4.03
CA LEU A 81 -13.82 -4.32 -5.13
C LEU A 81 -12.46 -3.77 -5.55
N GLU A 82 -12.33 -2.45 -5.60
CA GLU A 82 -11.09 -1.78 -5.97
C GLU A 82 -9.99 -2.11 -4.97
N ARG A 83 -10.27 -2.05 -3.68
CA ARG A 83 -9.29 -2.36 -2.63
C ARG A 83 -8.83 -3.81 -2.69
N LYS A 84 -9.72 -4.74 -3.01
CA LYS A 84 -9.35 -6.15 -3.19
C LYS A 84 -8.34 -6.36 -4.30
N GLN A 85 -8.31 -5.46 -5.28
CA GLN A 85 -7.38 -5.51 -6.40
C GLN A 85 -6.16 -4.59 -6.20
N GLY A 86 -6.03 -3.97 -5.03
CA GLY A 86 -4.92 -3.08 -4.74
C GLY A 86 -5.12 -1.64 -5.23
N ILE A 87 -6.31 -1.31 -5.69
CA ILE A 87 -6.63 0.05 -6.16
C ILE A 87 -7.07 0.88 -4.96
N THR A 88 -6.35 1.96 -4.67
CA THR A 88 -6.62 2.85 -3.54
C THR A 88 -7.15 4.20 -3.95
N THR A 89 -7.06 4.56 -5.22
CA THR A 89 -7.47 5.86 -5.74
C THR A 89 -8.09 5.67 -7.10
N VAL A 90 -9.21 6.32 -7.35
CA VAL A 90 -9.85 6.33 -8.66
C VAL A 90 -10.04 7.77 -9.13
N LEU A 91 -9.95 8.00 -10.43
CA LEU A 91 -10.22 9.29 -11.04
C LEU A 91 -11.63 9.23 -11.63
N ALA A 92 -12.56 9.97 -11.03
CA ALA A 92 -13.93 10.06 -11.47
C ALA A 92 -14.15 11.25 -12.42
N GLY A 93 -15.31 11.30 -13.07
CA GLY A 93 -15.67 12.39 -13.97
C GLY A 93 -15.06 12.30 -15.36
N ASN A 94 -14.26 11.30 -15.63
CA ASN A 94 -13.59 11.15 -16.91
C ASN A 94 -14.49 10.50 -17.97
N CYS A 95 -15.33 9.58 -17.57
CA CYS A 95 -16.14 8.79 -18.49
C CYS A 95 -17.58 8.54 -17.97
N GLY A 96 -17.95 9.25 -16.92
CA GLY A 96 -19.29 9.09 -16.34
C GLY A 96 -19.45 7.84 -15.51
#